data_a3058e2bc00d1f1653551b7c47320841
#
_entry.id   a3058e2bc00d1f1653551b7c47320841
#
_cell.length_a   1.000
_cell.length_b   1.000
_cell.length_c   1.000
_cell.angle_alpha   90.00
_cell.angle_beta   90.00
_cell.angle_gamma   90.00
#
_symmetry.space_group_name_H-M   'P 1'
#
loop_
_entity.id
_entity.type
_entity.pdbx_description
1 polymer ?
#
loop_
_entity_poly.entity_id
_entity_poly.type
_entity_poly.pdbx_seq_one_letter_code
_entity_poly.pdbx_strand_id
1 'polypeptide(L)'
;MYNQKPTMPIRYEINPPKISDDGQDARNVLFGRIKIISSVCDGIHLTDSVLGIPRVSPFEIAKQIRESNKNIKLTCSLRVRDKNLNDIEKIVQESVGTVDGILVLMGDKSHTTSDTAKLIPSQVVKTLNDNGLGEKTKLFLSIPSNPNFAKIQKKIDAKPTGFFTQVIHSKNQIEKISDKLNDFKIIPCLLLPSENNLKSAEFLKIDWSNYKEDILGFINKIHSITDDVLITSPNDFKRAYETISKLAS
;
A
#
# COMPACT_ATOMS: atom_id res chain seq x y z
N MET A 1 14.12 -19.79 -17.63
CA MET A 1 14.07 -18.40 -18.08
C MET A 1 14.00 -17.52 -16.85
N TYR A 2 15.02 -16.71 -16.60
CA TYR A 2 14.96 -15.71 -15.53
C TYR A 2 14.04 -14.59 -16.01
N ASN A 3 12.84 -14.47 -15.43
CA ASN A 3 12.01 -13.30 -15.64
C ASN A 3 12.82 -12.09 -15.16
N GLN A 4 13.16 -11.18 -16.05
CA GLN A 4 13.77 -9.92 -15.67
C GLN A 4 12.75 -9.17 -14.81
N LYS A 5 13.21 -8.58 -13.71
CA LYS A 5 12.38 -7.65 -12.93
C LYS A 5 12.05 -6.43 -13.79
N PRO A 6 10.87 -5.81 -13.61
CA PRO A 6 10.54 -4.61 -14.34
C PRO A 6 11.63 -3.56 -14.20
N THR A 7 11.93 -2.86 -15.28
CA THR A 7 12.83 -1.69 -15.27
C THR A 7 12.23 -0.52 -14.48
N MET A 8 10.96 -0.62 -14.12
CA MET A 8 10.22 0.36 -13.32
C MET A 8 9.76 -0.26 -12.00
N PRO A 9 9.96 0.44 -10.86
CA PRO A 9 9.50 -0.04 -9.56
C PRO A 9 7.99 -0.23 -9.51
N ILE A 10 7.57 -1.47 -9.36
CA ILE A 10 6.17 -1.87 -9.18
C ILE A 10 6.03 -2.54 -7.84
N ARG A 11 4.99 -2.14 -7.09
CA ARG A 11 4.57 -2.77 -5.84
C ARG A 11 3.27 -3.51 -6.06
N TYR A 12 3.13 -4.63 -5.39
CA TYR A 12 1.87 -5.37 -5.35
C TYR A 12 1.28 -5.34 -3.95
N GLU A 13 -0.03 -5.06 -3.87
CA GLU A 13 -0.76 -5.06 -2.61
C GLU A 13 -1.25 -6.46 -2.24
N ILE A 14 -0.97 -6.89 -1.02
CA ILE A 14 -1.41 -8.17 -0.47
C ILE A 14 -2.12 -7.96 0.87
N ASN A 15 -3.27 -8.60 1.03
CA ASN A 15 -3.98 -8.67 2.29
C ASN A 15 -3.49 -9.87 3.11
N PRO A 16 -3.01 -9.68 4.35
CA PRO A 16 -2.79 -10.79 5.27
C PRO A 16 -4.08 -11.60 5.50
N PRO A 17 -4.01 -12.86 5.94
CA PRO A 17 -5.18 -13.66 6.28
C PRO A 17 -6.06 -12.97 7.34
N LYS A 18 -7.36 -13.22 7.31
CA LYS A 18 -8.22 -12.83 8.42
C LYS A 18 -7.84 -13.65 9.65
N ILE A 19 -7.97 -13.07 10.84
CA ILE A 19 -7.70 -13.80 12.10
C ILE A 19 -8.58 -15.05 12.22
N SER A 20 -9.85 -14.96 11.77
CA SER A 20 -10.77 -16.12 11.76
C SER A 20 -10.31 -17.26 10.86
N ASP A 21 -9.55 -16.97 9.84
CA ASP A 21 -9.16 -17.91 8.79
C ASP A 21 -7.63 -18.20 8.86
N ASP A 22 -6.93 -17.71 9.92
CA ASP A 22 -5.49 -17.87 10.07
C ASP A 22 -5.14 -19.30 10.50
N GLY A 23 -4.84 -20.10 9.51
CA GLY A 23 -4.36 -21.47 9.65
C GLY A 23 -3.21 -21.73 8.68
N GLN A 24 -2.59 -22.91 8.81
CA GLN A 24 -1.43 -23.28 8.00
C GLN A 24 -1.73 -23.18 6.49
N ASP A 25 -2.93 -23.55 6.06
CA ASP A 25 -3.32 -23.51 4.64
C ASP A 25 -3.41 -22.06 4.12
N ALA A 26 -4.03 -21.15 4.88
CA ALA A 26 -4.11 -19.74 4.51
C ALA A 26 -2.73 -19.09 4.43
N ARG A 27 -1.84 -19.43 5.37
CA ARG A 27 -0.44 -18.98 5.35
C ARG A 27 0.33 -19.57 4.16
N ASN A 28 0.18 -20.85 3.87
CA ASN A 28 0.80 -21.49 2.70
C ASN A 28 0.36 -20.83 1.39
N VAL A 29 -0.93 -20.54 1.23
CA VAL A 29 -1.46 -19.81 0.07
C VAL A 29 -0.86 -18.41 -0.01
N LEU A 30 -0.80 -17.67 1.11
CA LEU A 30 -0.22 -16.34 1.14
C LEU A 30 1.25 -16.36 0.71
N PHE A 31 2.08 -17.20 1.35
CA PHE A 31 3.52 -17.26 1.05
C PHE A 31 3.80 -17.82 -0.35
N GLY A 32 2.96 -18.72 -0.85
CA GLY A 32 3.00 -19.17 -2.25
C GLY A 32 2.78 -18.01 -3.22
N ARG A 33 1.77 -17.16 -2.99
CA ARG A 33 1.53 -15.96 -3.79
C ARG A 33 2.69 -14.96 -3.68
N ILE A 34 3.19 -14.71 -2.47
CA ILE A 34 4.34 -13.83 -2.24
C ILE A 34 5.56 -14.30 -3.02
N LYS A 35 5.88 -15.59 -2.97
CA LYS A 35 7.00 -16.18 -3.72
C LYS A 35 6.85 -15.96 -5.22
N ILE A 36 5.66 -16.19 -5.76
CA ILE A 36 5.37 -16.00 -7.20
C ILE A 36 5.48 -14.53 -7.59
N ILE A 37 4.80 -13.62 -6.88
CA ILE A 37 4.75 -12.21 -7.27
C ILE A 37 6.09 -11.52 -7.08
N SER A 38 6.90 -11.91 -6.08
CA SER A 38 8.23 -11.35 -5.82
C SER A 38 9.23 -11.61 -6.95
N SER A 39 8.94 -12.54 -7.87
CA SER A 39 9.80 -12.77 -9.05
C SER A 39 9.60 -11.73 -10.14
N VAL A 40 8.50 -10.97 -10.11
CA VAL A 40 8.11 -10.03 -11.17
C VAL A 40 7.86 -8.61 -10.67
N CYS A 41 7.76 -8.36 -9.36
CA CYS A 41 7.62 -7.01 -8.79
C CYS A 41 8.82 -6.63 -7.90
N ASP A 42 9.00 -5.34 -7.66
CA ASP A 42 10.09 -4.80 -6.83
C ASP A 42 9.71 -4.66 -5.36
N GLY A 43 8.43 -4.65 -5.07
CA GLY A 43 7.96 -4.46 -3.70
C GLY A 43 6.59 -5.08 -3.43
N ILE A 44 6.35 -5.31 -2.15
CA ILE A 44 5.07 -5.77 -1.62
C ILE A 44 4.58 -4.74 -0.61
N HIS A 45 3.30 -4.41 -0.69
CA HIS A 45 2.59 -3.64 0.32
C HIS A 45 1.62 -4.56 1.07
N LEU A 46 1.80 -4.69 2.36
CA LEU A 46 0.93 -5.47 3.24
C LEU A 46 -0.09 -4.56 3.91
N THR A 47 -1.36 -4.85 3.71
CA THR A 47 -2.46 -4.05 4.29
C THR A 47 -2.73 -4.41 5.74
N ASP A 48 -3.39 -3.51 6.47
CA ASP A 48 -3.85 -3.73 7.85
C ASP A 48 -5.39 -3.65 7.92
N SER A 49 -6.04 -4.75 8.24
CA SER A 49 -7.48 -4.84 8.59
C SER A 49 -8.40 -4.10 7.63
N VAL A 50 -8.27 -4.38 6.33
CA VAL A 50 -9.10 -3.80 5.25
C VAL A 50 -10.59 -4.03 5.54
N LEU A 51 -11.41 -3.01 5.31
CA LEU A 51 -12.86 -2.98 5.61
C LEU A 51 -13.17 -3.21 7.10
N GLY A 52 -12.24 -2.93 8.00
CA GLY A 52 -12.41 -3.15 9.43
C GLY A 52 -12.41 -4.63 9.85
N ILE A 53 -12.10 -5.55 8.94
CA ILE A 53 -12.02 -6.98 9.23
C ILE A 53 -10.65 -7.28 9.85
N PRO A 54 -10.59 -7.83 11.09
CA PRO A 54 -9.33 -8.14 11.74
C PRO A 54 -8.48 -9.15 10.94
N ARG A 55 -7.21 -8.81 10.74
CA ARG A 55 -6.24 -9.63 10.00
C ARG A 55 -4.97 -9.86 10.82
N VAL A 56 -4.21 -10.88 10.45
CA VAL A 56 -2.86 -11.09 10.96
C VAL A 56 -2.03 -9.83 10.74
N SER A 57 -1.19 -9.50 11.71
CA SER A 57 -0.36 -8.29 11.66
C SER A 57 0.49 -8.26 10.38
N PRO A 58 0.43 -7.18 9.59
CA PRO A 58 1.28 -7.03 8.41
C PRO A 58 2.76 -7.04 8.77
N PHE A 59 3.14 -6.61 9.97
CA PHE A 59 4.52 -6.61 10.45
C PHE A 59 5.02 -8.01 10.78
N GLU A 60 4.16 -8.89 11.30
CA GLU A 60 4.47 -10.31 11.50
C GLU A 60 4.75 -11.00 10.16
N ILE A 61 3.87 -10.78 9.18
CA ILE A 61 4.06 -11.32 7.82
C ILE A 61 5.33 -10.75 7.17
N ALA A 62 5.57 -9.45 7.32
CA ALA A 62 6.78 -8.80 6.77
C ALA A 62 8.07 -9.41 7.33
N LYS A 63 8.10 -9.74 8.63
CA LYS A 63 9.24 -10.40 9.25
C LYS A 63 9.53 -11.77 8.60
N GLN A 64 8.51 -12.59 8.43
CA GLN A 64 8.64 -13.91 7.78
C GLN A 64 9.07 -13.78 6.30
N ILE A 65 8.56 -12.76 5.57
CA ILE A 65 9.02 -12.47 4.20
C ILE A 65 10.51 -12.10 4.21
N ARG A 66 10.93 -11.21 5.12
CA ARG A 66 12.31 -10.71 5.20
C ARG A 66 13.31 -11.85 5.50
N GLU A 67 12.93 -12.84 6.29
CA GLU A 67 13.74 -14.03 6.55
C GLU A 67 14.01 -14.85 5.28
N SER A 68 13.04 -14.94 4.37
CA SER A 68 13.13 -15.72 3.13
C SER A 68 13.57 -14.91 1.90
N ASN A 69 13.33 -13.60 1.88
CA ASN A 69 13.65 -12.69 0.77
C ASN A 69 14.16 -11.35 1.28
N LYS A 70 15.49 -11.21 1.31
CA LYS A 70 16.16 -10.02 1.84
C LYS A 70 16.05 -8.79 0.93
N ASN A 71 15.78 -8.98 -0.35
CA ASN A 71 15.91 -7.91 -1.35
C ASN A 71 14.58 -7.26 -1.77
N ILE A 72 13.44 -7.92 -1.51
CA ILE A 72 12.13 -7.35 -1.85
C ILE A 72 11.84 -6.12 -0.98
N LYS A 73 11.40 -5.02 -1.58
CA LYS A 73 10.95 -3.85 -0.82
C LYS A 73 9.64 -4.16 -0.12
N LEU A 74 9.59 -3.94 1.20
CA LEU A 74 8.41 -4.20 2.01
C LEU A 74 7.85 -2.89 2.57
N THR A 75 6.58 -2.65 2.36
CA THR A 75 5.84 -1.58 3.05
C THR A 75 4.62 -2.18 3.74
N CYS A 76 4.31 -1.67 4.94
CA CYS A 76 3.17 -2.13 5.73
C CYS A 76 2.22 -0.97 6.04
N SER A 77 0.93 -1.21 5.97
CA SER A 77 -0.06 -0.32 6.57
C SER A 77 -0.02 -0.43 8.09
N LEU A 78 -0.17 0.70 8.77
CA LEU A 78 -0.32 0.81 10.22
C LEU A 78 -1.58 1.61 10.53
N ARG A 79 -2.62 0.93 11.03
CA ARG A 79 -3.83 1.56 11.51
C ARG A 79 -3.58 2.25 12.84
N VAL A 80 -4.10 3.48 12.99
CA VAL A 80 -4.01 4.19 14.27
C VAL A 80 -5.30 4.14 15.07
N ARG A 81 -6.44 3.73 14.45
CA ARG A 81 -7.78 3.81 15.04
C ARG A 81 -7.92 3.08 16.39
N ASP A 82 -7.29 1.95 16.50
CA ASP A 82 -7.42 1.00 17.63
C ASP A 82 -6.12 0.84 18.43
N LYS A 83 -5.22 1.82 18.32
CA LYS A 83 -3.93 1.80 19.01
C LYS A 83 -3.71 3.11 19.78
N ASN A 84 -2.92 3.05 20.84
CA ASN A 84 -2.37 4.23 21.48
C ASN A 84 -1.00 4.59 20.87
N LEU A 85 -0.47 5.75 21.19
CA LEU A 85 0.77 6.24 20.61
C LEU A 85 1.98 5.37 20.99
N ASN A 86 2.04 4.91 22.24
CA ASN A 86 3.17 4.08 22.71
C ASN A 86 3.22 2.73 21.97
N ASP A 87 2.06 2.11 21.70
CA ASP A 87 2.00 0.88 20.91
C ASP A 87 2.46 1.12 19.47
N ILE A 88 2.10 2.27 18.89
CA ILE A 88 2.53 2.65 17.54
C ILE A 88 4.04 2.86 17.50
N GLU A 89 4.61 3.61 18.43
CA GLU A 89 6.07 3.83 18.52
C GLU A 89 6.82 2.51 18.66
N LYS A 90 6.33 1.62 19.52
CA LYS A 90 6.91 0.29 19.69
C LYS A 90 6.88 -0.52 18.39
N ILE A 91 5.72 -0.58 17.70
CA ILE A 91 5.60 -1.28 16.41
C ILE A 91 6.59 -0.70 15.40
N VAL A 92 6.68 0.62 15.29
CA VAL A 92 7.61 1.27 14.35
C VAL A 92 9.06 0.95 14.71
N GLN A 93 9.46 1.03 15.97
CA GLN A 93 10.81 0.67 16.41
C GLN A 93 11.17 -0.78 16.11
N GLU A 94 10.27 -1.73 16.41
CA GLU A 94 10.48 -3.16 16.15
C GLU A 94 10.51 -3.51 14.68
N SER A 95 9.94 -2.67 13.81
CA SER A 95 9.89 -2.88 12.37
C SER A 95 11.11 -2.33 11.61
N VAL A 96 11.97 -1.54 12.28
CA VAL A 96 13.19 -0.98 11.68
C VAL A 96 14.09 -2.13 11.18
N GLY A 97 14.54 -2.02 9.93
CA GLY A 97 15.33 -3.07 9.26
C GLY A 97 14.52 -4.24 8.71
N THR A 98 13.25 -4.40 9.12
CA THR A 98 12.34 -5.40 8.57
C THR A 98 11.55 -4.86 7.39
N VAL A 99 10.97 -3.66 7.52
CA VAL A 99 10.23 -2.99 6.46
C VAL A 99 10.95 -1.74 5.96
N ASP A 100 10.77 -1.44 4.68
CA ASP A 100 11.36 -0.26 4.02
C ASP A 100 10.50 0.99 4.20
N GLY A 101 9.28 0.83 4.71
CA GLY A 101 8.41 1.95 5.00
C GLY A 101 7.05 1.55 5.56
N ILE A 102 6.39 2.50 6.18
CA ILE A 102 5.11 2.33 6.89
C ILE A 102 4.11 3.36 6.38
N LEU A 103 2.96 2.88 5.90
CA LEU A 103 1.82 3.72 5.57
C LEU A 103 0.93 3.89 6.81
N VAL A 104 0.99 5.06 7.43
CA VAL A 104 0.16 5.40 8.59
C VAL A 104 -1.20 5.90 8.11
N LEU A 105 -2.25 5.20 8.52
CA LEU A 105 -3.63 5.49 8.09
C LEU A 105 -4.63 5.37 9.25
N MET A 106 -5.81 6.00 9.11
CA MET A 106 -6.86 5.89 10.12
C MET A 106 -7.36 4.45 10.26
N GLY A 107 -7.57 3.78 9.15
CA GLY A 107 -8.23 2.47 9.07
C GLY A 107 -9.76 2.58 9.12
N ASP A 108 -10.42 1.57 8.56
CA ASP A 108 -11.89 1.47 8.56
C ASP A 108 -12.43 1.16 9.96
N LYS A 109 -13.69 1.52 10.22
CA LYS A 109 -14.36 1.14 11.48
C LYS A 109 -14.49 -0.38 11.55
N SER A 110 -14.09 -0.94 12.68
CA SER A 110 -14.39 -2.34 12.99
C SER A 110 -15.85 -2.46 13.45
N HIS A 111 -16.50 -3.53 13.05
CA HIS A 111 -17.85 -3.86 13.55
C HIS A 111 -17.82 -4.42 14.98
N THR A 112 -16.64 -4.77 15.49
CA THR A 112 -16.47 -5.53 16.74
C THR A 112 -15.77 -4.75 17.87
N THR A 113 -15.13 -3.62 17.57
CA THR A 113 -14.40 -2.84 18.57
C THR A 113 -14.99 -1.44 18.74
N SER A 114 -15.03 -0.94 19.97
CA SER A 114 -15.37 0.44 20.24
C SER A 114 -14.38 1.38 19.58
N ASP A 115 -14.87 2.43 18.93
CA ASP A 115 -14.07 3.46 18.27
C ASP A 115 -13.44 4.38 19.33
N THR A 116 -12.41 3.90 20.01
CA THR A 116 -11.76 4.60 21.14
C THR A 116 -10.61 5.51 20.70
N ALA A 117 -10.11 5.36 19.47
CA ALA A 117 -8.93 6.07 19.04
C ALA A 117 -9.22 7.53 18.64
N LYS A 118 -8.54 8.44 19.29
CA LYS A 118 -8.51 9.88 18.98
C LYS A 118 -7.28 10.27 18.13
N LEU A 119 -6.47 9.31 17.71
CA LEU A 119 -5.22 9.58 16.99
C LEU A 119 -5.51 9.94 15.53
N ILE A 120 -4.85 10.99 15.05
CA ILE A 120 -4.90 11.44 13.66
C ILE A 120 -3.60 11.02 12.97
N PRO A 121 -3.63 10.32 11.81
CA PRO A 121 -2.43 9.81 11.14
C PRO A 121 -1.33 10.86 10.93
N SER A 122 -1.68 12.09 10.54
CA SER A 122 -0.69 13.15 10.36
C SER A 122 -0.03 13.60 11.66
N GLN A 123 -0.76 13.60 12.78
CA GLN A 123 -0.17 13.90 14.08
C GLN A 123 0.78 12.77 14.52
N VAL A 124 0.38 11.52 14.30
CA VAL A 124 1.23 10.35 14.58
C VAL A 124 2.53 10.44 13.77
N VAL A 125 2.46 10.67 12.45
CA VAL A 125 3.67 10.81 11.62
C VAL A 125 4.54 11.96 12.10
N LYS A 126 3.93 13.10 12.45
CA LYS A 126 4.69 14.24 13.03
C LYS A 126 5.42 13.83 14.29
N THR A 127 4.75 13.19 15.25
CA THR A 127 5.36 12.73 16.50
C THR A 127 6.49 11.73 16.26
N LEU A 128 6.29 10.75 15.35
CA LEU A 128 7.32 9.78 14.97
C LEU A 128 8.56 10.45 14.36
N ASN A 129 8.37 11.50 13.54
CA ASN A 129 9.46 12.29 12.99
C ASN A 129 10.17 13.11 14.09
N ASP A 130 9.43 13.78 14.96
CA ASP A 130 9.98 14.56 16.08
C ASP A 130 10.80 13.66 17.03
N ASN A 131 10.45 12.37 17.16
CA ASN A 131 11.17 11.37 17.95
C ASN A 131 12.30 10.65 17.15
N GLY A 132 12.64 11.11 15.93
CA GLY A 132 13.73 10.57 15.11
C GLY A 132 13.45 9.21 14.47
N LEU A 133 12.23 8.68 14.55
CA LEU A 133 11.87 7.39 13.92
C LEU A 133 11.74 7.51 12.42
N GLY A 134 11.37 8.68 11.88
CA GLY A 134 11.33 8.95 10.45
C GLY A 134 12.71 8.90 9.76
N GLU A 135 13.80 9.04 10.50
CA GLU A 135 15.16 8.85 9.97
C GLU A 135 15.53 7.38 9.82
N LYS A 136 14.89 6.50 10.60
CA LYS A 136 15.16 5.05 10.64
C LYS A 136 14.28 4.24 9.70
N THR A 137 13.08 4.73 9.39
CA THR A 137 12.15 4.10 8.47
C THR A 137 11.33 5.14 7.71
N LYS A 138 10.94 4.84 6.47
CA LYS A 138 10.12 5.77 5.67
C LYS A 138 8.69 5.79 6.18
N LEU A 139 8.16 6.99 6.44
CA LEU A 139 6.79 7.18 6.90
C LEU A 139 5.95 7.80 5.79
N PHE A 140 4.86 7.14 5.46
CA PHE A 140 3.92 7.57 4.41
C PHE A 140 2.55 7.89 5.00
N LEU A 141 1.81 8.76 4.33
CA LEU A 141 0.40 9.04 4.59
C LEU A 141 -0.45 8.73 3.37
N SER A 142 -1.72 8.41 3.56
CA SER A 142 -2.65 8.26 2.44
C SER A 142 -3.29 9.60 2.06
N ILE A 143 -3.55 9.78 0.76
CA ILE A 143 -4.33 10.91 0.23
C ILE A 143 -5.44 10.40 -0.71
N PRO A 144 -6.56 11.14 -0.84
CA PRO A 144 -7.57 10.84 -1.86
C PRO A 144 -6.99 10.93 -3.28
N SER A 145 -7.65 10.27 -4.23
CA SER A 145 -7.31 10.38 -5.66
C SER A 145 -7.60 11.78 -6.25
N ASN A 146 -8.48 12.55 -5.60
CA ASN A 146 -8.74 13.97 -5.89
C ASN A 146 -8.64 14.77 -4.58
N PRO A 147 -7.43 15.10 -4.11
CA PRO A 147 -7.27 15.78 -2.84
C PRO A 147 -7.68 17.26 -2.92
N ASN A 148 -8.39 17.71 -1.90
CA ASN A 148 -8.47 19.13 -1.62
C ASN A 148 -7.18 19.52 -0.87
N PHE A 149 -6.27 20.21 -1.54
CA PHE A 149 -4.93 20.52 -1.01
C PHE A 149 -4.98 21.35 0.28
N ALA A 150 -5.93 22.28 0.42
CA ALA A 150 -6.10 23.02 1.66
C ALA A 150 -6.49 22.10 2.85
N LYS A 151 -7.29 21.05 2.59
CA LYS A 151 -7.70 20.10 3.64
C LYS A 151 -6.59 19.12 4.01
N ILE A 152 -5.63 18.84 3.12
CA ILE A 152 -4.51 17.94 3.41
C ILE A 152 -3.26 18.66 3.93
N GLN A 153 -3.31 19.99 4.14
CA GLN A 153 -2.16 20.77 4.61
C GLN A 153 -1.51 20.17 5.87
N LYS A 154 -2.30 19.72 6.84
CA LYS A 154 -1.79 19.04 8.05
C LYS A 154 -1.00 17.75 7.76
N LYS A 155 -1.28 17.08 6.62
CA LYS A 155 -0.51 15.91 6.18
C LYS A 155 0.82 16.32 5.57
N ILE A 156 0.85 17.44 4.85
CA ILE A 156 2.06 18.03 4.29
C ILE A 156 2.97 18.53 5.43
N ASP A 157 2.40 19.23 6.40
CA ASP A 157 3.13 19.78 7.56
C ASP A 157 3.72 18.68 8.46
N ALA A 158 3.18 17.47 8.41
CA ALA A 158 3.72 16.31 9.13
C ALA A 158 5.03 15.79 8.53
N LYS A 159 5.45 16.30 7.35
CA LYS A 159 6.68 15.94 6.63
C LYS A 159 6.85 14.42 6.46
N PRO A 160 5.86 13.71 5.89
CA PRO A 160 6.05 12.29 5.57
C PRO A 160 7.12 12.14 4.49
N THR A 161 7.68 10.95 4.32
CA THR A 161 8.52 10.62 3.16
C THR A 161 7.76 10.76 1.84
N GLY A 162 6.45 10.54 1.86
CA GLY A 162 5.59 10.66 0.70
C GLY A 162 4.15 10.21 0.97
N PHE A 163 3.41 10.02 -0.11
CA PHE A 163 1.99 9.72 -0.07
C PHE A 163 1.63 8.52 -0.93
N PHE A 164 0.80 7.64 -0.38
CA PHE A 164 0.03 6.68 -1.16
C PHE A 164 -1.31 7.30 -1.54
N THR A 165 -1.70 7.22 -2.79
CA THR A 165 -3.03 7.68 -3.19
C THR A 165 -4.08 6.60 -2.92
N GLN A 166 -5.34 7.00 -2.76
CA GLN A 166 -6.44 6.08 -3.04
C GLN A 166 -6.42 5.71 -4.52
N VAL A 167 -7.21 4.70 -4.91
CA VAL A 167 -7.23 4.22 -6.30
C VAL A 167 -7.48 5.37 -7.26
N ILE A 168 -6.55 5.56 -8.20
CA ILE A 168 -6.66 6.53 -9.30
C ILE A 168 -7.20 5.84 -10.55
N HIS A 169 -7.90 6.59 -11.40
CA HIS A 169 -8.50 6.09 -12.65
C HIS A 169 -8.27 7.04 -13.84
N SER A 170 -7.48 8.09 -13.66
CA SER A 170 -7.07 8.95 -14.76
C SER A 170 -5.68 9.52 -14.55
N LYS A 171 -4.96 9.78 -15.66
CA LYS A 171 -3.66 10.44 -15.68
C LYS A 171 -3.72 11.83 -15.03
N ASN A 172 -4.78 12.60 -15.32
CA ASN A 172 -4.95 13.96 -14.81
C ASN A 172 -4.99 14.03 -13.26
N GLN A 173 -5.47 12.96 -12.60
CA GLN A 173 -5.47 12.92 -11.14
C GLN A 173 -4.05 12.91 -10.60
N ILE A 174 -3.18 12.07 -11.19
CA ILE A 174 -1.80 11.95 -10.71
C ILE A 174 -0.93 13.14 -11.11
N GLU A 175 -1.12 13.72 -12.29
CA GLU A 175 -0.43 14.95 -12.71
C GLU A 175 -0.69 16.08 -11.70
N LYS A 176 -1.95 16.33 -11.37
CA LYS A 176 -2.32 17.35 -10.37
C LYS A 176 -1.72 17.10 -8.98
N ILE A 177 -1.63 15.84 -8.57
CA ILE A 177 -1.04 15.46 -7.28
C ILE A 177 0.46 15.69 -7.32
N SER A 178 1.15 15.21 -8.35
CA SER A 178 2.61 15.34 -8.50
C SER A 178 3.05 16.78 -8.64
N ASP A 179 2.33 17.61 -9.40
CA ASP A 179 2.63 19.05 -9.54
C ASP A 179 2.54 19.80 -8.21
N LYS A 180 1.62 19.42 -7.34
CA LYS A 180 1.40 20.09 -6.06
C LYS A 180 2.22 19.53 -4.90
N LEU A 181 2.69 18.30 -5.03
CA LEU A 181 3.43 17.57 -3.99
C LEU A 181 4.79 17.08 -4.52
N ASN A 182 5.43 17.90 -5.37
CA ASN A 182 6.69 17.58 -6.05
C ASN A 182 7.88 17.32 -5.10
N ASP A 183 7.82 17.81 -3.85
CA ASP A 183 8.82 17.56 -2.81
C ASP A 183 8.64 16.19 -2.12
N PHE A 184 7.58 15.45 -2.46
CA PHE A 184 7.23 14.20 -1.80
C PHE A 184 7.21 13.03 -2.78
N LYS A 185 7.59 11.86 -2.31
CA LYS A 185 7.38 10.63 -3.08
C LYS A 185 5.89 10.34 -3.20
N ILE A 186 5.40 10.16 -4.42
CA ILE A 186 4.01 9.74 -4.67
C ILE A 186 3.99 8.28 -5.12
N ILE A 187 3.12 7.48 -4.51
CA ILE A 187 2.89 6.08 -4.87
C ILE A 187 1.41 5.93 -5.23
N PRO A 188 1.06 6.05 -6.52
CA PRO A 188 -0.31 5.90 -6.97
C PRO A 188 -0.77 4.45 -6.86
N CYS A 189 -2.01 4.27 -6.37
CA CYS A 189 -2.66 2.97 -6.29
C CYS A 189 -3.55 2.76 -7.53
N LEU A 190 -3.41 1.60 -8.18
CA LEU A 190 -4.17 1.19 -9.37
C LEU A 190 -4.90 -0.12 -9.11
N LEU A 191 -6.22 -0.13 -9.29
CA LEU A 191 -7.01 -1.35 -9.27
C LEU A 191 -7.05 -1.98 -10.67
N LEU A 192 -6.62 -3.23 -10.78
CA LEU A 192 -6.63 -3.94 -12.07
C LEU A 192 -8.05 -4.31 -12.50
N PRO A 193 -8.42 -3.96 -13.75
CA PRO A 193 -9.69 -4.38 -14.35
C PRO A 193 -9.72 -5.90 -14.52
N SER A 194 -10.72 -6.53 -13.92
CA SER A 194 -11.10 -7.92 -14.17
C SER A 194 -12.52 -8.19 -13.65
N GLU A 195 -13.17 -9.23 -14.11
CA GLU A 195 -14.48 -9.64 -13.62
C GLU A 195 -14.48 -9.90 -12.11
N ASN A 196 -13.42 -10.52 -11.60
CA ASN A 196 -13.28 -10.81 -10.18
C ASN A 196 -13.14 -9.54 -9.31
N ASN A 197 -12.68 -8.42 -9.89
CA ASN A 197 -12.53 -7.14 -9.20
C ASN A 197 -13.72 -6.18 -9.38
N LEU A 198 -14.77 -6.55 -10.13
CA LEU A 198 -15.94 -5.69 -10.37
C LEU A 198 -16.55 -5.15 -9.08
N LYS A 199 -16.83 -6.02 -8.10
CA LYS A 199 -17.38 -5.60 -6.81
C LYS A 199 -16.48 -4.60 -6.07
N SER A 200 -15.17 -4.76 -6.19
CA SER A 200 -14.21 -3.80 -5.60
C SER A 200 -14.24 -2.45 -6.32
N ALA A 201 -14.37 -2.45 -7.65
CA ALA A 201 -14.50 -1.22 -8.42
C ALA A 201 -15.81 -0.49 -8.12
N GLU A 202 -16.92 -1.20 -8.05
CA GLU A 202 -18.24 -0.64 -7.68
C GLU A 202 -18.18 -0.01 -6.27
N PHE A 203 -17.63 -0.73 -5.30
CA PHE A 203 -17.48 -0.23 -3.93
C PHE A 203 -16.61 1.04 -3.87
N LEU A 204 -15.52 1.08 -4.62
CA LEU A 204 -14.60 2.22 -4.69
C LEU A 204 -15.07 3.30 -5.68
N LYS A 205 -16.16 3.07 -6.39
CA LYS A 205 -16.70 3.96 -7.45
C LYS A 205 -15.66 4.27 -8.53
N ILE A 206 -14.94 3.25 -8.97
CA ILE A 206 -13.91 3.36 -9.99
C ILE A 206 -14.52 3.13 -11.37
N ASP A 207 -14.33 4.10 -12.25
CA ASP A 207 -14.61 3.96 -13.67
C ASP A 207 -13.35 3.50 -14.41
N TRP A 208 -13.42 2.27 -14.95
CA TRP A 208 -12.33 1.67 -15.73
C TRP A 208 -12.31 2.07 -17.20
N SER A 209 -13.30 2.82 -17.68
CA SER A 209 -13.45 3.15 -19.11
C SER A 209 -12.18 3.75 -19.70
N ASN A 210 -11.42 4.50 -18.90
CA ASN A 210 -10.22 5.20 -19.33
C ASN A 210 -8.98 4.29 -19.53
N TYR A 211 -8.99 3.06 -19.01
CA TYR A 211 -7.76 2.24 -19.02
C TYR A 211 -7.96 0.72 -19.14
N LYS A 212 -9.18 0.22 -19.11
CA LYS A 212 -9.43 -1.24 -19.15
C LYS A 212 -8.91 -1.90 -20.42
N GLU A 213 -8.95 -1.20 -21.55
CA GLU A 213 -8.51 -1.71 -22.86
C GLU A 213 -6.98 -1.70 -23.00
N ASP A 214 -6.30 -0.71 -22.38
CA ASP A 214 -4.84 -0.57 -22.41
C ASP A 214 -4.27 -0.35 -20.99
N ILE A 215 -4.41 -1.35 -20.15
CA ILE A 215 -3.91 -1.28 -18.75
C ILE A 215 -2.39 -1.14 -18.70
N LEU A 216 -1.64 -1.77 -19.59
CA LEU A 216 -0.18 -1.68 -19.61
C LEU A 216 0.28 -0.27 -19.98
N GLY A 217 -0.28 0.32 -21.04
CA GLY A 217 0.00 1.70 -21.41
C GLY A 217 -0.41 2.68 -20.33
N PHE A 218 -1.51 2.43 -19.61
CA PHE A 218 -1.91 3.26 -18.49
C PHE A 218 -0.92 3.19 -17.32
N ILE A 219 -0.49 2.00 -16.90
CA ILE A 219 0.51 1.82 -15.84
C ILE A 219 1.81 2.54 -16.22
N ASN A 220 2.29 2.37 -17.47
CA ASN A 220 3.49 3.05 -17.97
C ASN A 220 3.36 4.58 -17.89
N LYS A 221 2.23 5.15 -18.30
CA LYS A 221 1.95 6.59 -18.20
C LYS A 221 1.96 7.10 -16.77
N ILE A 222 1.36 6.34 -15.84
CA ILE A 222 1.36 6.73 -14.42
C ILE A 222 2.76 6.63 -13.83
N HIS A 223 3.48 5.54 -14.12
CA HIS A 223 4.83 5.34 -13.65
C HIS A 223 5.77 6.45 -14.12
N SER A 224 5.67 6.89 -15.38
CA SER A 224 6.51 7.98 -15.92
C SER A 224 6.35 9.34 -15.20
N ILE A 225 5.29 9.50 -14.38
CA ILE A 225 5.05 10.70 -13.58
C ILE A 225 5.59 10.55 -12.15
N THR A 226 5.60 9.34 -11.58
CA THR A 226 5.82 9.12 -10.14
C THR A 226 6.97 8.18 -9.78
N ASP A 227 7.57 7.51 -10.76
CA ASP A 227 8.66 6.53 -10.60
C ASP A 227 8.34 5.36 -9.65
N ASP A 228 7.07 5.15 -9.31
CA ASP A 228 6.61 4.04 -8.45
C ASP A 228 5.10 3.85 -8.63
N VAL A 229 4.60 2.63 -8.58
CA VAL A 229 3.17 2.31 -8.69
C VAL A 229 2.81 1.17 -7.77
N LEU A 230 1.68 1.30 -7.04
CA LEU A 230 1.07 0.22 -6.29
C LEU A 230 -0.07 -0.39 -7.10
N ILE A 231 0.04 -1.66 -7.43
CA ILE A 231 -1.01 -2.43 -8.09
C ILE A 231 -1.80 -3.20 -7.05
N THR A 232 -3.13 -3.03 -7.05
CA THR A 232 -4.06 -3.81 -6.24
C THR A 232 -4.96 -4.66 -7.13
N SER A 233 -5.16 -5.92 -6.74
CA SER A 233 -6.07 -6.87 -7.38
C SER A 233 -6.56 -7.86 -6.32
N PRO A 234 -7.45 -7.43 -5.42
CA PRO A 234 -7.76 -8.17 -4.21
C PRO A 234 -8.39 -9.54 -4.45
N ASN A 235 -9.10 -9.71 -5.56
CA ASN A 235 -9.83 -10.93 -5.87
C ASN A 235 -9.29 -11.68 -7.11
N ASP A 236 -8.21 -11.17 -7.74
CA ASP A 236 -7.68 -11.75 -8.97
C ASP A 236 -6.14 -11.71 -9.00
N PHE A 237 -5.54 -12.58 -8.22
CA PHE A 237 -4.08 -12.72 -8.16
C PHE A 237 -3.46 -13.11 -9.51
N LYS A 238 -4.15 -13.99 -10.27
CA LYS A 238 -3.67 -14.43 -11.59
C LYS A 238 -3.54 -13.23 -12.54
N ARG A 239 -4.57 -12.39 -12.61
CA ARG A 239 -4.56 -11.17 -13.42
C ARG A 239 -3.42 -10.23 -13.01
N ALA A 240 -3.17 -10.07 -11.70
CA ALA A 240 -2.06 -9.25 -11.23
C ALA A 240 -0.71 -9.79 -11.70
N TYR A 241 -0.46 -11.08 -11.51
CA TYR A 241 0.78 -11.71 -11.94
C TYR A 241 1.01 -11.57 -13.46
N GLU A 242 -0.01 -11.88 -14.27
CA GLU A 242 0.07 -11.76 -15.74
C GLU A 242 0.35 -10.32 -16.19
N THR A 243 -0.31 -9.33 -15.55
CA THR A 243 -0.11 -7.92 -15.89
C THR A 243 1.28 -7.44 -15.53
N ILE A 244 1.75 -7.73 -14.30
CA ILE A 244 3.07 -7.31 -13.82
C ILE A 244 4.17 -8.02 -14.61
N SER A 245 4.01 -9.31 -14.94
CA SER A 245 4.98 -10.06 -15.76
C SER A 245 5.18 -9.44 -17.15
N LYS A 246 4.12 -8.91 -17.77
CA LYS A 246 4.21 -8.23 -19.08
C LYS A 246 4.90 -6.86 -19.00
N LEU A 247 4.87 -6.21 -17.85
CA LEU A 247 5.60 -4.95 -17.63
C LEU A 247 7.10 -5.20 -17.35
N ALA A 248 7.45 -6.43 -16.93
CA ALA A 248 8.81 -6.86 -16.66
C ALA A 248 9.55 -7.40 -17.89
N SER A 249 8.83 -7.70 -18.97
CA SER A 249 9.39 -8.21 -20.24
C SER A 249 9.69 -7.10 -21.21
#